data_0ef08ccd335c3a856b3ec7e591dcafdc
#
_entry.id   0ef08ccd335c3a856b3ec7e591dcafdc
#
_cell.length_a   1.000
_cell.length_b   1.000
_cell.length_c   1.000
_cell.angle_alpha   90.00
_cell.angle_beta   90.00
_cell.angle_gamma   90.00
#
_symmetry.space_group_name_H-M   'P 1'
#
loop_
_entity.id
_entity.type
_entity.pdbx_description
1 polymer ?
#
loop_
_entity_poly.entity_id
_entity_poly.type
_entity_poly.pdbx_seq_one_letter_code
_entity_poly.pdbx_strand_id
1 'polypeptide(L)'
;MCIRDSIYSASDVAREEFPDEDVTVRGAVSIGRRLMDPLAELVKIDPKSLGVGQYQYDVDQTLLKEKLDNTVESCVNTVGVNLNTASPYLLSYVSGIGPALAKGIVKARSDRGGFRSRQDLLGVPRLGAKVFEQCAGFLRIPGAENPLDNSAVHPESYHIVSKMAEDLGVSVKDLVGNAKLCAEIHSENYVDDDFGLPTVNDIVRELAKPGRDPREAAQEFSFADDIHSIEDLHEGMEVPGIVTNITAFGAFVDVGVHENGLIHVSQMGRRDGKITLKLHQHVTVRVIGVDLARKRISLRLVR
;
A
#
# COMPACT_ATOMS: atom_id res chain seq x y z
N MET A 1 22.16 4.90 -9.82
CA MET A 1 21.13 5.79 -9.23
C MET A 1 19.87 5.67 -10.09
N CYS A 2 18.72 5.45 -9.50
CA CYS A 2 17.45 5.34 -10.22
C CYS A 2 17.05 6.71 -10.80
N ILE A 3 16.47 6.76 -11.99
CA ILE A 3 15.97 8.01 -12.62
C ILE A 3 15.10 8.80 -11.65
N ARG A 4 14.25 8.13 -10.88
CA ARG A 4 13.40 8.74 -9.86
C ARG A 4 14.19 9.51 -8.81
N ASP A 5 15.28 8.94 -8.30
CA ASP A 5 16.07 9.57 -7.23
C ASP A 5 16.74 10.84 -7.75
N SER A 6 17.18 10.83 -9.00
CA SER A 6 17.74 12.00 -9.67
C SER A 6 16.68 13.10 -9.86
N ILE A 7 15.48 12.74 -10.29
CA ILE A 7 14.38 13.71 -10.52
C ILE A 7 13.96 14.33 -9.19
N TYR A 8 13.75 13.52 -8.14
CA TYR A 8 13.38 14.04 -6.83
C TYR A 8 14.47 14.95 -6.26
N SER A 9 15.72 14.48 -6.19
CA SER A 9 16.78 15.22 -5.53
C SER A 9 17.09 16.59 -6.18
N ALA A 10 16.80 16.73 -7.48
CA ALA A 10 16.94 17.97 -8.22
C ALA A 10 15.67 18.84 -8.22
N SER A 11 14.53 18.32 -7.73
CA SER A 11 13.23 19.03 -7.76
C SER A 11 13.15 20.17 -6.76
N ASP A 12 12.23 21.09 -7.01
CA ASP A 12 11.92 22.18 -6.08
C ASP A 12 11.35 21.64 -4.76
N VAL A 13 10.59 20.54 -4.81
CA VAL A 13 10.08 19.83 -3.64
C VAL A 13 11.22 19.41 -2.70
N ALA A 14 12.26 18.82 -3.25
CA ALA A 14 13.42 18.39 -2.44
C ALA A 14 14.22 19.58 -1.90
N ARG A 15 14.27 20.69 -2.64
CA ARG A 15 14.90 21.93 -2.17
C ARG A 15 14.12 22.58 -1.04
N GLU A 16 12.78 22.57 -1.11
CA GLU A 16 11.92 23.06 -0.03
C GLU A 16 12.02 22.19 1.23
N GLU A 17 12.11 20.86 1.08
CA GLU A 17 12.20 19.93 2.21
C GLU A 17 13.59 19.94 2.88
N PHE A 18 14.64 20.14 2.11
CA PHE A 18 16.04 20.07 2.54
C PHE A 18 16.88 21.19 1.88
N PRO A 19 16.69 22.44 2.29
CA PRO A 19 17.34 23.58 1.62
C PRO A 19 18.87 23.53 1.77
N ASP A 20 19.39 23.04 2.90
CA ASP A 20 20.80 23.05 3.25
C ASP A 20 21.54 21.76 2.84
N GLU A 21 20.80 20.75 2.34
CA GLU A 21 21.39 19.45 1.99
C GLU A 21 21.71 19.35 0.50
N ASP A 22 22.73 18.57 0.16
CA ASP A 22 23.09 18.31 -1.23
C ASP A 22 22.14 17.28 -1.91
N VAL A 23 22.27 17.16 -3.21
CA VAL A 23 21.42 16.25 -4.02
C VAL A 23 21.56 14.78 -3.63
N THR A 24 22.72 14.37 -3.12
CA THR A 24 23.00 13.00 -2.71
C THR A 24 22.24 12.67 -1.43
N VAL A 25 22.30 13.56 -0.44
CA VAL A 25 21.58 13.43 0.83
C VAL A 25 20.08 13.43 0.59
N ARG A 26 19.55 14.37 -0.24
CA ARG A 26 18.14 14.41 -0.62
C ARG A 26 17.68 13.09 -1.24
N GLY A 27 18.48 12.53 -2.15
CA GLY A 27 18.20 11.24 -2.78
C GLY A 27 18.19 10.09 -1.77
N ALA A 28 19.18 10.01 -0.88
CA ALA A 28 19.29 8.99 0.15
C ALA A 28 18.08 9.01 1.12
N VAL A 29 17.67 10.20 1.56
CA VAL A 29 16.48 10.36 2.41
C VAL A 29 15.21 9.89 1.70
N SER A 30 15.04 10.22 0.42
CA SER A 30 13.88 9.77 -0.37
C SER A 30 13.85 8.24 -0.51
N ILE A 31 15.01 7.60 -0.70
CA ILE A 31 15.10 6.12 -0.74
C ILE A 31 14.63 5.52 0.59
N GLY A 32 15.11 6.04 1.73
CA GLY A 32 14.68 5.59 3.05
C GLY A 32 13.18 5.79 3.30
N ARG A 33 12.65 6.96 2.94
CA ARG A 33 11.21 7.25 3.09
C ARG A 33 10.32 6.36 2.23
N ARG A 34 10.77 5.95 1.03
CA ARG A 34 10.03 4.99 0.20
C ARG A 34 9.90 3.61 0.83
N LEU A 35 10.86 3.21 1.64
CA LEU A 35 10.75 1.97 2.40
C LEU A 35 9.67 2.08 3.49
N MET A 36 9.53 3.26 4.10
CA MET A 36 8.53 3.51 5.15
C MET A 36 7.13 3.70 4.58
N ASP A 37 6.99 4.57 3.57
CA ASP A 37 5.73 4.85 2.87
C ASP A 37 6.01 5.19 1.40
N PRO A 38 5.96 4.19 0.50
CA PRO A 38 6.24 4.40 -0.91
C PRO A 38 5.27 5.37 -1.57
N LEU A 39 3.99 5.37 -1.21
CA LEU A 39 2.99 6.24 -1.81
C LEU A 39 3.25 7.71 -1.47
N ALA A 40 3.55 8.02 -0.22
CA ALA A 40 3.84 9.39 0.24
C ALA A 40 5.05 10.01 -0.47
N GLU A 41 6.05 9.20 -0.84
CA GLU A 41 7.21 9.68 -1.61
C GLU A 41 6.97 9.72 -3.12
N LEU A 42 6.23 8.73 -3.66
CA LEU A 42 5.99 8.64 -5.10
C LEU A 42 5.18 9.81 -5.65
N VAL A 43 4.20 10.29 -4.91
CA VAL A 43 3.32 11.40 -5.31
C VAL A 43 4.04 12.76 -5.42
N LYS A 44 5.27 12.86 -4.94
CA LYS A 44 6.08 14.09 -5.05
C LYS A 44 6.67 14.33 -6.44
N ILE A 45 6.61 13.31 -7.30
CA ILE A 45 7.19 13.34 -8.64
C ILE A 45 6.08 13.09 -9.66
N ASP A 46 6.07 13.88 -10.74
CA ASP A 46 5.18 13.63 -11.87
C ASP A 46 5.37 12.20 -12.41
N PRO A 47 4.33 11.36 -12.45
CA PRO A 47 4.42 9.99 -12.94
C PRO A 47 5.02 9.87 -14.36
N LYS A 48 4.77 10.84 -15.23
CA LYS A 48 5.37 10.88 -16.58
C LYS A 48 6.89 10.93 -16.56
N SER A 49 7.46 11.59 -15.56
CA SER A 49 8.92 11.69 -15.40
C SER A 49 9.56 10.37 -15.03
N LEU A 50 8.80 9.42 -14.46
CA LEU A 50 9.29 8.10 -14.07
C LEU A 50 9.30 7.08 -15.22
N GLY A 51 8.55 7.36 -16.28
CA GLY A 51 8.31 6.42 -17.37
C GLY A 51 7.20 5.43 -17.04
N VAL A 52 6.05 5.60 -17.68
CA VAL A 52 4.85 4.77 -17.46
C VAL A 52 4.61 3.74 -18.56
N GLY A 53 5.36 3.85 -19.66
CA GLY A 53 5.28 2.89 -20.77
C GLY A 53 6.23 3.23 -21.90
N GLN A 54 6.60 2.21 -22.69
CA GLN A 54 7.51 2.35 -23.84
C GLN A 54 7.00 3.40 -24.82
N TYR A 55 5.69 3.45 -25.05
CA TYR A 55 5.04 4.32 -26.04
C TYR A 55 4.37 5.54 -25.41
N GLN A 56 4.80 5.97 -24.22
CA GLN A 56 4.17 7.09 -23.52
C GLN A 56 4.19 8.41 -24.32
N TYR A 57 5.15 8.59 -25.21
CA TYR A 57 5.29 9.80 -26.03
C TYR A 57 4.47 9.75 -27.34
N ASP A 58 3.96 8.55 -27.71
CA ASP A 58 3.18 8.34 -28.92
C ASP A 58 1.67 8.56 -28.72
N VAL A 59 1.24 8.77 -27.47
CA VAL A 59 -0.15 9.04 -27.10
C VAL A 59 -0.37 10.51 -26.80
N ASP A 60 -1.64 10.95 -26.77
CA ASP A 60 -2.00 12.32 -26.37
C ASP A 60 -1.51 12.61 -24.95
N GLN A 61 -0.65 13.62 -24.82
CA GLN A 61 0.01 13.94 -23.55
C GLN A 61 -0.93 14.55 -22.50
N THR A 62 -2.00 15.21 -22.93
CA THR A 62 -3.01 15.80 -22.04
C THR A 62 -3.86 14.70 -21.43
N LEU A 63 -4.35 13.78 -22.27
CA LEU A 63 -5.13 12.63 -21.81
C LEU A 63 -4.29 11.67 -20.94
N LEU A 64 -3.01 11.47 -21.29
CA LEU A 64 -2.10 10.66 -20.47
C LEU A 64 -1.95 11.26 -19.08
N LYS A 65 -1.70 12.59 -18.98
CA LYS A 65 -1.57 13.27 -17.70
C LYS A 65 -2.85 13.14 -16.87
N GLU A 66 -4.01 13.42 -17.46
CA GLU A 66 -5.30 13.30 -16.78
C GLU A 66 -5.52 11.89 -16.23
N LYS A 67 -5.24 10.85 -17.03
CA LYS A 67 -5.39 9.44 -16.60
C LYS A 67 -4.43 9.07 -15.48
N LEU A 68 -3.20 9.57 -15.52
CA LEU A 68 -2.22 9.34 -14.46
C LEU A 68 -2.64 10.05 -13.17
N ASP A 69 -3.05 11.31 -13.23
CA ASP A 69 -3.52 12.07 -12.08
C ASP A 69 -4.74 11.38 -11.42
N ASN A 70 -5.73 10.98 -12.23
CA ASN A 70 -6.90 10.23 -11.76
C ASN A 70 -6.52 8.89 -11.11
N THR A 71 -5.52 8.19 -11.65
CA THR A 71 -5.03 6.92 -11.09
C THR A 71 -4.36 7.15 -9.74
N VAL A 72 -3.51 8.17 -9.63
CA VAL A 72 -2.85 8.51 -8.37
C VAL A 72 -3.87 8.91 -7.32
N GLU A 73 -4.84 9.77 -7.66
CA GLU A 73 -5.92 10.17 -6.76
C GLU A 73 -6.71 8.95 -6.27
N SER A 74 -7.11 8.05 -7.18
CA SER A 74 -7.80 6.81 -6.82
C SER A 74 -6.98 5.94 -5.87
N CYS A 75 -5.69 5.77 -6.13
CA CYS A 75 -4.80 4.99 -5.26
C CYS A 75 -4.67 5.63 -3.87
N VAL A 76 -4.47 6.95 -3.79
CA VAL A 76 -4.34 7.69 -2.53
C VAL A 76 -5.62 7.55 -1.69
N ASN A 77 -6.78 7.74 -2.31
CA ASN A 77 -8.07 7.65 -1.63
C ASN A 77 -8.38 6.21 -1.17
N THR A 78 -8.01 5.20 -1.96
CA THR A 78 -8.19 3.79 -1.60
C THR A 78 -7.33 3.39 -0.39
N VAL A 79 -6.08 3.81 -0.36
CA VAL A 79 -5.16 3.54 0.77
C VAL A 79 -5.56 4.34 2.02
N GLY A 80 -6.00 5.57 1.82
CA GLY A 80 -6.22 6.55 2.88
C GLY A 80 -4.91 7.22 3.33
N VAL A 81 -5.04 8.38 3.95
CA VAL A 81 -3.92 9.27 4.26
C VAL A 81 -3.88 9.58 5.75
N ASN A 82 -2.74 9.36 6.39
CA ASN A 82 -2.53 9.78 7.77
C ASN A 82 -2.43 11.31 7.85
N LEU A 83 -3.42 11.93 8.47
CA LEU A 83 -3.55 13.39 8.56
C LEU A 83 -2.37 14.04 9.31
N ASN A 84 -1.82 13.33 10.31
CA ASN A 84 -0.75 13.86 11.16
C ASN A 84 0.65 13.71 10.58
N THR A 85 0.85 12.89 9.55
CA THR A 85 2.19 12.66 8.98
C THR A 85 2.28 13.04 7.51
N ALA A 86 1.15 13.16 6.82
CA ALA A 86 1.12 13.42 5.38
C ALA A 86 1.77 14.75 4.98
N SER A 87 2.46 14.74 3.85
CA SER A 87 2.97 15.94 3.21
C SER A 87 1.86 16.73 2.52
N PRO A 88 2.06 18.03 2.24
CA PRO A 88 1.09 18.81 1.46
C PRO A 88 0.83 18.20 0.08
N TYR A 89 1.83 17.55 -0.50
CA TYR A 89 1.74 16.90 -1.80
C TYR A 89 0.79 15.69 -1.75
N LEU A 90 0.93 14.83 -0.74
CA LEU A 90 0.04 13.68 -0.56
C LEU A 90 -1.39 14.12 -0.27
N LEU A 91 -1.56 15.11 0.62
CA LEU A 91 -2.88 15.66 0.95
C LEU A 91 -3.59 16.27 -0.26
N SER A 92 -2.86 16.83 -1.24
CA SER A 92 -3.47 17.43 -2.43
C SER A 92 -4.12 16.43 -3.38
N TYR A 93 -3.83 15.13 -3.23
CA TYR A 93 -4.49 14.04 -3.95
C TYR A 93 -5.72 13.48 -3.22
N VAL A 94 -5.99 13.95 -2.00
CA VAL A 94 -7.22 13.57 -1.30
C VAL A 94 -8.39 14.34 -1.91
N SER A 95 -9.48 13.61 -2.20
CA SER A 95 -10.68 14.21 -2.79
C SER A 95 -11.16 15.42 -1.98
N GLY A 96 -11.43 16.53 -2.65
CA GLY A 96 -11.85 17.80 -2.03
C GLY A 96 -10.71 18.65 -1.46
N ILE A 97 -9.45 18.19 -1.42
CA ILE A 97 -8.31 18.94 -0.88
C ILE A 97 -7.40 19.41 -2.02
N GLY A 98 -7.50 20.67 -2.38
CA GLY A 98 -6.57 21.27 -3.33
C GLY A 98 -5.24 21.68 -2.68
N PRO A 99 -4.19 22.02 -3.49
CA PRO A 99 -2.84 22.31 -2.97
C PRO A 99 -2.78 23.44 -1.93
N ALA A 100 -3.59 24.48 -2.08
CA ALA A 100 -3.63 25.59 -1.12
C ALA A 100 -4.22 25.17 0.23
N LEU A 101 -5.25 24.32 0.23
CA LEU A 101 -5.86 23.78 1.44
C LEU A 101 -4.93 22.77 2.10
N ALA A 102 -4.25 21.91 1.33
CA ALA A 102 -3.25 20.98 1.84
C ALA A 102 -2.14 21.69 2.64
N LYS A 103 -1.61 22.80 2.12
CA LYS A 103 -0.64 23.65 2.85
C LYS A 103 -1.27 24.25 4.13
N GLY A 104 -2.54 24.65 4.07
CA GLY A 104 -3.29 25.17 5.24
C GLY A 104 -3.46 24.11 6.33
N ILE A 105 -3.78 22.88 5.96
CA ILE A 105 -3.90 21.72 6.87
C ILE A 105 -2.56 21.45 7.57
N VAL A 106 -1.47 21.38 6.81
CA VAL A 106 -0.13 21.13 7.36
C VAL A 106 0.28 22.24 8.34
N LYS A 107 0.00 23.52 7.99
CA LYS A 107 0.25 24.64 8.90
C LYS A 107 -0.58 24.53 10.18
N ALA A 108 -1.89 24.30 10.08
CA ALA A 108 -2.78 24.15 11.23
C ALA A 108 -2.35 22.97 12.11
N ARG A 109 -1.86 21.86 11.51
CA ARG A 109 -1.27 20.73 12.23
C ARG A 109 -0.05 21.15 13.06
N SER A 110 0.87 21.90 12.45
CA SER A 110 2.07 22.37 13.15
C SER A 110 1.72 23.31 14.30
N ASP A 111 0.79 24.24 14.08
CA ASP A 111 0.37 25.24 15.07
C ASP A 111 -0.35 24.59 16.28
N ARG A 112 -1.06 23.48 16.08
CA ARG A 112 -1.84 22.76 17.11
C ARG A 112 -1.10 21.59 17.75
N GLY A 113 0.02 21.16 17.20
CA GLY A 113 0.74 19.94 17.62
C GLY A 113 0.07 18.64 17.15
N GLY A 114 -0.80 18.70 16.14
CA GLY A 114 -1.51 17.57 15.54
C GLY A 114 -3.04 17.70 15.61
N PHE A 115 -3.71 16.77 14.94
CA PHE A 115 -5.17 16.58 14.98
C PHE A 115 -5.50 15.37 15.85
N ARG A 116 -6.50 15.47 16.71
CA ARG A 116 -6.96 14.40 17.62
C ARG A 116 -8.22 13.73 17.11
N SER A 117 -8.99 14.46 16.30
CA SER A 117 -10.22 13.99 15.68
C SER A 117 -10.35 14.53 14.25
N ARG A 118 -11.15 13.86 13.42
CA ARG A 118 -11.50 14.38 12.09
C ARG A 118 -12.25 15.70 12.17
N GLN A 119 -13.04 15.91 13.24
CA GLN A 119 -13.79 17.16 13.47
C GLN A 119 -12.88 18.38 13.62
N ASP A 120 -11.64 18.20 14.08
CA ASP A 120 -10.67 19.29 14.21
C ASP A 120 -10.36 19.98 12.87
N LEU A 121 -10.58 19.26 11.74
CA LEU A 121 -10.42 19.81 10.40
C LEU A 121 -11.34 20.99 10.12
N LEU A 122 -12.55 21.03 10.71
CA LEU A 122 -13.48 22.15 10.54
C LEU A 122 -12.92 23.46 11.10
N GLY A 123 -11.93 23.41 11.95
CA GLY A 123 -11.19 24.56 12.43
C GLY A 123 -10.06 25.04 11.50
N VAL A 124 -9.85 24.40 10.35
CA VAL A 124 -8.85 24.81 9.36
C VAL A 124 -9.46 25.87 8.44
N PRO A 125 -8.81 27.04 8.24
CA PRO A 125 -9.32 28.07 7.34
C PRO A 125 -9.60 27.52 5.94
N ARG A 126 -10.74 27.87 5.37
CA ARG A 126 -11.24 27.45 4.03
C ARG A 126 -11.68 25.98 3.95
N LEU A 127 -11.66 25.22 5.02
CA LEU A 127 -12.21 23.88 5.07
C LEU A 127 -13.64 23.98 5.65
N GLY A 128 -14.61 24.12 4.75
CA GLY A 128 -16.04 24.15 5.12
C GLY A 128 -16.64 22.75 5.19
N ALA A 129 -17.90 22.66 5.66
CA ALA A 129 -18.62 21.40 5.84
C ALA A 129 -18.63 20.54 4.56
N LYS A 130 -18.88 21.13 3.39
CA LYS A 130 -18.90 20.42 2.12
C LYS A 130 -17.55 19.77 1.76
N VAL A 131 -16.44 20.46 2.03
CA VAL A 131 -15.10 19.90 1.80
C VAL A 131 -14.80 18.82 2.82
N PHE A 132 -15.23 19.01 4.07
CA PHE A 132 -15.11 17.98 5.11
C PHE A 132 -15.82 16.69 4.71
N GLU A 133 -17.07 16.77 4.27
CA GLU A 133 -17.83 15.62 3.76
C GLU A 133 -17.10 14.89 2.61
N GLN A 134 -16.43 15.62 1.72
CA GLN A 134 -15.70 15.01 0.61
C GLN A 134 -14.39 14.32 1.02
N CYS A 135 -13.69 14.82 2.04
CA CYS A 135 -12.33 14.34 2.35
C CYS A 135 -12.26 13.46 3.60
N ALA A 136 -13.20 13.58 4.55
CA ALA A 136 -13.10 12.97 5.87
C ALA A 136 -12.96 11.44 5.82
N GLY A 137 -13.65 10.77 4.90
CA GLY A 137 -13.58 9.32 4.71
C GLY A 137 -12.20 8.80 4.29
N PHE A 138 -11.33 9.63 3.73
CA PHE A 138 -10.01 9.27 3.24
C PHE A 138 -8.87 9.63 4.20
N LEU A 139 -9.17 10.40 5.23
CA LEU A 139 -8.18 10.83 6.22
C LEU A 139 -8.21 9.90 7.44
N ARG A 140 -7.04 9.54 7.94
CA ARG A 140 -6.84 8.65 9.07
C ARG A 140 -6.09 9.35 10.18
N ILE A 141 -6.48 9.09 11.42
CA ILE A 141 -5.80 9.62 12.62
C ILE A 141 -5.50 8.43 13.54
N PRO A 142 -4.33 7.80 13.41
CA PRO A 142 -3.91 6.73 14.32
C PRO A 142 -3.88 7.25 15.77
N GLY A 143 -4.47 6.49 16.67
CA GLY A 143 -4.54 6.89 18.10
C GLY A 143 -5.56 7.98 18.41
N ALA A 144 -6.51 8.28 17.52
CA ALA A 144 -7.61 9.21 17.78
C ALA A 144 -8.47 8.77 18.99
N GLU A 145 -9.15 9.73 19.62
CA GLU A 145 -10.11 9.47 20.71
C GLU A 145 -11.26 8.56 20.22
N ASN A 146 -11.78 8.85 19.03
CA ASN A 146 -12.73 7.97 18.36
C ASN A 146 -11.96 6.99 17.45
N PRO A 147 -12.03 5.67 17.72
CA PRO A 147 -11.33 4.67 16.91
C PRO A 147 -11.77 4.67 15.44
N LEU A 148 -12.98 5.13 15.12
CA LEU A 148 -13.48 5.26 13.76
C LEU A 148 -12.72 6.30 12.94
N ASP A 149 -12.05 7.27 13.56
CA ASP A 149 -11.22 8.24 12.86
C ASP A 149 -9.95 7.62 12.26
N ASN A 150 -9.63 6.38 12.63
CA ASN A 150 -8.56 5.59 12.00
C ASN A 150 -9.10 4.50 11.07
N SER A 151 -10.31 4.66 10.53
CA SER A 151 -10.95 3.69 9.64
C SER A 151 -11.40 4.35 8.32
N ALA A 152 -11.89 3.57 7.35
CA ALA A 152 -12.51 4.10 6.14
C ALA A 152 -14.00 4.48 6.35
N VAL A 153 -14.56 4.23 7.53
CA VAL A 153 -15.94 4.62 7.84
C VAL A 153 -16.06 6.15 7.80
N HIS A 154 -17.04 6.63 7.05
CA HIS A 154 -17.30 8.07 6.95
C HIS A 154 -17.95 8.60 8.24
N PRO A 155 -17.64 9.85 8.69
CA PRO A 155 -18.23 10.40 9.91
C PRO A 155 -19.77 10.42 9.93
N GLU A 156 -20.41 10.57 8.79
CA GLU A 156 -21.88 10.50 8.68
C GLU A 156 -22.45 9.16 9.09
N SER A 157 -21.68 8.07 8.93
CA SER A 157 -22.09 6.71 9.28
C SER A 157 -21.75 6.29 10.70
N TYR A 158 -21.16 7.16 11.52
CA TYR A 158 -20.74 6.81 12.88
C TYR A 158 -21.91 6.39 13.78
N HIS A 159 -23.09 6.99 13.57
CA HIS A 159 -24.30 6.63 14.31
C HIS A 159 -24.73 5.16 14.03
N ILE A 160 -24.54 4.66 12.81
CA ILE A 160 -24.83 3.25 12.45
C ILE A 160 -23.91 2.33 13.25
N VAL A 161 -22.60 2.65 13.30
CA VAL A 161 -21.64 1.85 14.07
C VAL A 161 -21.92 1.89 15.55
N SER A 162 -22.33 3.04 16.09
CA SER A 162 -22.73 3.16 17.49
C SER A 162 -23.93 2.27 17.81
N LYS A 163 -24.94 2.23 16.92
CA LYS A 163 -26.11 1.34 17.04
C LYS A 163 -25.71 -0.14 16.97
N MET A 164 -24.80 -0.51 16.04
CA MET A 164 -24.26 -1.88 15.96
C MET A 164 -23.58 -2.31 17.26
N ALA A 165 -22.78 -1.41 17.86
CA ALA A 165 -22.10 -1.68 19.13
C ALA A 165 -23.09 -1.82 20.30
N GLU A 166 -24.11 -0.96 20.38
CA GLU A 166 -25.20 -1.02 21.38
C GLU A 166 -25.97 -2.34 21.28
N ASP A 167 -26.37 -2.75 20.08
CA ASP A 167 -27.13 -3.99 19.85
C ASP A 167 -26.33 -5.25 20.24
N LEU A 168 -25.00 -5.19 20.10
CA LEU A 168 -24.09 -6.27 20.54
C LEU A 168 -23.69 -6.15 22.02
N GLY A 169 -24.07 -5.06 22.71
CA GLY A 169 -23.71 -4.82 24.12
C GLY A 169 -22.20 -4.57 24.35
N VAL A 170 -21.51 -4.02 23.35
CA VAL A 170 -20.06 -3.74 23.40
C VAL A 170 -19.76 -2.27 23.13
N SER A 171 -18.55 -1.82 23.43
CA SER A 171 -18.13 -0.47 23.01
C SER A 171 -17.70 -0.45 21.55
N VAL A 172 -17.79 0.72 20.90
CA VAL A 172 -17.26 0.92 19.53
C VAL A 172 -15.79 0.52 19.46
N LYS A 173 -15.02 0.78 20.52
CA LYS A 173 -13.60 0.43 20.60
C LYS A 173 -13.36 -1.08 20.58
N ASP A 174 -14.21 -1.86 21.18
CA ASP A 174 -14.12 -3.32 21.23
C ASP A 174 -14.61 -3.96 19.92
N LEU A 175 -15.51 -3.28 19.21
CA LEU A 175 -16.03 -3.70 17.92
C LEU A 175 -15.00 -3.52 16.80
N VAL A 176 -14.29 -2.39 16.80
CA VAL A 176 -13.31 -2.05 15.78
C VAL A 176 -12.09 -2.99 15.84
N GLY A 177 -11.83 -3.72 14.77
CA GLY A 177 -10.76 -4.72 14.66
C GLY A 177 -11.15 -6.11 15.15
N ASN A 178 -12.38 -6.32 15.58
CA ASN A 178 -12.87 -7.61 16.07
C ASN A 178 -13.71 -8.34 15.01
N ALA A 179 -13.05 -9.13 14.17
CA ALA A 179 -13.71 -9.86 13.08
C ALA A 179 -14.80 -10.83 13.57
N LYS A 180 -14.72 -11.33 14.81
CA LYS A 180 -15.73 -12.26 15.37
C LYS A 180 -17.02 -11.52 15.67
N LEU A 181 -16.94 -10.39 16.37
CA LEU A 181 -18.12 -9.55 16.66
C LEU A 181 -18.72 -8.98 15.37
N CYS A 182 -17.89 -8.57 14.42
CA CYS A 182 -18.37 -8.09 13.13
C CYS A 182 -19.13 -9.16 12.32
N ALA A 183 -18.78 -10.44 12.49
CA ALA A 183 -19.49 -11.55 11.82
C ALA A 183 -20.89 -11.81 12.40
N GLU A 184 -21.19 -11.33 13.60
CA GLU A 184 -22.51 -11.43 14.25
C GLU A 184 -23.48 -10.32 13.80
N ILE A 185 -22.98 -9.31 13.07
CA ILE A 185 -23.76 -8.18 12.59
C ILE A 185 -24.59 -8.60 11.37
N HIS A 186 -25.90 -8.47 11.46
CA HIS A 186 -26.83 -8.63 10.36
C HIS A 186 -27.04 -7.29 9.67
N SER A 187 -26.34 -7.06 8.55
CA SER A 187 -26.31 -5.76 7.85
C SER A 187 -27.71 -5.25 7.45
N GLU A 188 -28.66 -6.15 7.18
CA GLU A 188 -30.01 -5.79 6.79
C GLU A 188 -30.76 -4.99 7.87
N ASN A 189 -30.40 -5.13 9.15
CA ASN A 189 -31.02 -4.44 10.28
C ASN A 189 -30.62 -2.96 10.39
N TYR A 190 -29.61 -2.53 9.64
CA TYR A 190 -29.01 -1.20 9.71
C TYR A 190 -29.15 -0.41 8.40
N VAL A 191 -29.97 -0.92 7.48
CA VAL A 191 -30.32 -0.23 6.23
C VAL A 191 -31.38 0.80 6.55
N ASP A 192 -31.19 2.04 6.05
CA ASP A 192 -32.15 3.13 6.15
C ASP A 192 -32.28 3.87 4.81
N ASP A 193 -33.00 4.99 4.80
CA ASP A 193 -33.23 5.79 3.58
C ASP A 193 -31.94 6.40 3.02
N ASP A 194 -30.94 6.66 3.88
CA ASP A 194 -29.66 7.29 3.52
C ASP A 194 -28.56 6.26 3.23
N PHE A 195 -28.63 5.07 3.88
CA PHE A 195 -27.59 4.03 3.80
C PHE A 195 -28.16 2.69 3.34
N GLY A 196 -27.86 2.34 2.10
CA GLY A 196 -28.25 1.05 1.53
C GLY A 196 -27.39 -0.13 2.00
N LEU A 197 -27.87 -1.35 1.78
CA LEU A 197 -27.19 -2.59 2.15
C LEU A 197 -25.71 -2.68 1.68
N PRO A 198 -25.32 -2.23 0.47
CA PRO A 198 -23.92 -2.23 0.05
C PRO A 198 -23.03 -1.40 0.98
N THR A 199 -23.49 -0.19 1.36
CA THR A 199 -22.77 0.71 2.26
C THR A 199 -22.60 0.11 3.65
N VAL A 200 -23.66 -0.48 4.20
CA VAL A 200 -23.60 -1.15 5.51
C VAL A 200 -22.64 -2.34 5.49
N ASN A 201 -22.64 -3.13 4.41
CA ASN A 201 -21.68 -4.23 4.24
C ASN A 201 -20.23 -3.74 4.16
N ASP A 202 -19.98 -2.61 3.51
CA ASP A 202 -18.65 -2.01 3.45
C ASP A 202 -18.20 -1.51 4.83
N ILE A 203 -19.11 -0.92 5.62
CA ILE A 203 -18.85 -0.54 7.01
C ILE A 203 -18.46 -1.76 7.85
N VAL A 204 -19.24 -2.85 7.81
CA VAL A 204 -18.95 -4.06 8.57
C VAL A 204 -17.60 -4.68 8.17
N ARG A 205 -17.29 -4.67 6.88
CA ARG A 205 -15.99 -5.15 6.37
C ARG A 205 -14.83 -4.30 6.87
N GLU A 206 -15.00 -2.99 6.89
CA GLU A 206 -14.00 -2.07 7.40
C GLU A 206 -13.81 -2.21 8.92
N LEU A 207 -14.89 -2.38 9.68
CA LEU A 207 -14.82 -2.61 11.12
C LEU A 207 -14.07 -3.89 11.47
N ALA A 208 -14.21 -4.96 10.68
CA ALA A 208 -13.51 -6.22 10.88
C ALA A 208 -11.99 -6.08 10.70
N LYS A 209 -11.54 -5.17 9.83
CA LYS A 209 -10.12 -4.91 9.52
C LYS A 209 -9.90 -3.41 9.27
N PRO A 210 -9.93 -2.58 10.31
CA PRO A 210 -9.84 -1.13 10.16
C PRO A 210 -8.48 -0.70 9.64
N GLY A 211 -8.49 0.34 8.82
CA GLY A 211 -7.27 0.93 8.28
C GLY A 211 -6.44 -0.03 7.44
N ARG A 212 -7.06 -1.07 6.88
CA ARG A 212 -6.36 -2.02 6.04
C ARG A 212 -5.79 -1.30 4.83
N ASP A 213 -4.49 -1.17 4.81
CA ASP A 213 -3.76 -0.88 3.58
C ASP A 213 -4.02 -2.04 2.61
N PRO A 214 -4.63 -1.81 1.44
CA PRO A 214 -4.85 -2.85 0.44
C PRO A 214 -3.54 -3.39 -0.14
N ARG A 215 -2.43 -2.68 0.08
CA ARG A 215 -1.10 -3.16 -0.27
C ARG A 215 -0.78 -4.39 0.58
N GLU A 216 -0.26 -5.42 -0.03
CA GLU A 216 0.26 -6.57 0.72
C GLU A 216 1.36 -6.06 1.67
N ALA A 217 1.30 -6.45 2.94
CA ALA A 217 2.38 -6.16 3.86
C ALA A 217 3.68 -6.71 3.27
N ALA A 218 4.72 -5.89 3.20
CA ALA A 218 6.03 -6.34 2.76
C ALA A 218 6.43 -7.52 3.66
N GLN A 219 6.41 -8.73 3.10
CA GLN A 219 6.93 -9.88 3.80
C GLN A 219 8.45 -9.74 3.80
N GLU A 220 9.03 -9.65 4.99
CA GLU A 220 10.47 -9.74 5.12
C GLU A 220 10.90 -11.08 4.54
N PHE A 221 11.64 -11.02 3.44
CA PHE A 221 12.20 -12.18 2.80
C PHE A 221 13.71 -12.16 3.03
N SER A 222 14.26 -13.24 3.57
CA SER A 222 15.68 -13.49 3.62
C SER A 222 15.96 -14.83 2.94
N PHE A 223 17.03 -14.86 2.16
CA PHE A 223 17.61 -16.12 1.71
C PHE A 223 18.16 -16.89 2.92
N ALA A 224 18.43 -18.17 2.75
CA ALA A 224 19.08 -18.97 3.79
C ALA A 224 20.50 -18.42 4.03
N ASP A 225 20.82 -18.13 5.30
CA ASP A 225 22.07 -17.48 5.69
C ASP A 225 23.32 -18.38 5.48
N ASP A 226 23.13 -19.67 5.29
CA ASP A 226 24.15 -20.68 5.10
C ASP A 226 24.38 -21.05 3.63
N ILE A 227 23.71 -20.39 2.69
CA ILE A 227 23.79 -20.69 1.24
C ILE A 227 24.30 -19.46 0.51
N HIS A 228 25.53 -19.55 -0.01
CA HIS A 228 26.18 -18.47 -0.76
C HIS A 228 26.61 -18.89 -2.16
N SER A 229 26.74 -20.17 -2.42
CA SER A 229 27.20 -20.74 -3.69
C SER A 229 26.39 -21.97 -4.11
N ILE A 230 26.47 -22.34 -5.39
CA ILE A 230 25.82 -23.55 -5.90
C ILE A 230 26.37 -24.84 -5.21
N GLU A 231 27.58 -24.79 -4.67
CA GLU A 231 28.25 -25.90 -3.98
C GLU A 231 27.63 -26.19 -2.61
N ASP A 232 26.97 -25.21 -2.01
CA ASP A 232 26.30 -25.32 -0.71
C ASP A 232 24.96 -26.03 -0.84
N LEU A 233 24.43 -26.16 -2.07
CA LEU A 233 23.14 -26.78 -2.32
C LEU A 233 23.26 -28.31 -2.45
N HIS A 234 22.46 -29.03 -1.65
CA HIS A 234 22.41 -30.49 -1.66
C HIS A 234 21.00 -30.99 -1.99
N GLU A 235 20.92 -32.14 -2.64
CA GLU A 235 19.65 -32.78 -2.95
C GLU A 235 18.84 -33.06 -1.68
N GLY A 236 17.56 -32.67 -1.70
CA GLY A 236 16.63 -32.79 -0.57
C GLY A 236 16.52 -31.56 0.32
N MET A 237 17.41 -30.55 0.20
CA MET A 237 17.32 -29.31 0.97
C MET A 237 16.05 -28.53 0.58
N GLU A 238 15.43 -27.93 1.60
CA GLU A 238 14.36 -26.94 1.40
C GLU A 238 14.91 -25.54 1.65
N VAL A 239 14.77 -24.69 0.65
CA VAL A 239 15.32 -23.34 0.69
C VAL A 239 14.26 -22.31 0.28
N PRO A 240 14.28 -21.11 0.88
CA PRO A 240 13.45 -20.01 0.42
C PRO A 240 13.95 -19.48 -0.94
N GLY A 241 13.04 -19.02 -1.78
CA GLY A 241 13.39 -18.47 -3.08
C GLY A 241 12.37 -17.47 -3.59
N ILE A 242 12.79 -16.70 -4.60
CA ILE A 242 11.94 -15.71 -5.29
C ILE A 242 11.82 -16.12 -6.75
N VAL A 243 10.59 -16.14 -7.26
CA VAL A 243 10.32 -16.40 -8.69
C VAL A 243 10.82 -15.22 -9.52
N THR A 244 11.86 -15.44 -10.34
CA THR A 244 12.48 -14.39 -11.16
C THR A 244 11.96 -14.39 -12.60
N ASN A 245 11.51 -15.55 -13.11
CA ASN A 245 10.97 -15.64 -14.47
C ASN A 245 10.02 -16.84 -14.59
N ILE A 246 9.00 -16.70 -15.45
CA ILE A 246 8.02 -17.77 -15.73
C ILE A 246 8.00 -18.01 -17.24
N THR A 247 8.20 -19.26 -17.64
CA THR A 247 8.22 -19.72 -19.04
C THR A 247 7.19 -20.82 -19.25
N ALA A 248 6.96 -21.20 -20.50
CA ALA A 248 6.03 -22.27 -20.83
C ALA A 248 6.43 -23.64 -20.26
N PHE A 249 7.73 -23.87 -19.99
CA PHE A 249 8.26 -25.14 -19.48
C PHE A 249 8.56 -25.15 -18.00
N GLY A 250 8.50 -23.97 -17.33
CA GLY A 250 8.77 -23.91 -15.91
C GLY A 250 8.96 -22.50 -15.37
N ALA A 251 9.28 -22.38 -14.08
CA ALA A 251 9.64 -21.13 -13.43
C ALA A 251 11.09 -21.14 -12.96
N PHE A 252 11.77 -20.03 -13.16
CA PHE A 252 13.09 -19.77 -12.60
C PHE A 252 12.94 -19.13 -11.23
N VAL A 253 13.73 -19.62 -10.28
CA VAL A 253 13.70 -19.17 -8.88
C VAL A 253 15.13 -18.84 -8.45
N ASP A 254 15.30 -17.64 -7.93
CA ASP A 254 16.49 -17.23 -7.22
C ASP A 254 16.42 -17.81 -5.78
N VAL A 255 17.45 -18.53 -5.39
CA VAL A 255 17.57 -19.17 -4.07
C VAL A 255 18.75 -18.60 -3.26
N GLY A 256 19.25 -17.41 -3.64
CA GLY A 256 20.36 -16.73 -2.97
C GLY A 256 21.75 -17.04 -3.49
N VAL A 257 21.84 -17.83 -4.57
CA VAL A 257 23.08 -18.09 -5.29
C VAL A 257 23.12 -17.37 -6.64
N HIS A 258 24.29 -17.29 -7.30
CA HIS A 258 24.40 -16.58 -8.57
C HIS A 258 23.55 -17.19 -9.72
N GLU A 259 23.26 -18.49 -9.65
CA GLU A 259 22.52 -19.23 -10.65
C GLU A 259 21.06 -19.43 -10.23
N ASN A 260 20.12 -19.13 -11.13
CA ASN A 260 18.71 -19.40 -10.87
C ASN A 260 18.38 -20.89 -11.01
N GLY A 261 17.65 -21.43 -10.06
CA GLY A 261 17.11 -22.77 -10.12
C GLY A 261 15.85 -22.85 -10.99
N LEU A 262 15.61 -24.01 -11.63
CA LEU A 262 14.44 -24.25 -12.45
C LEU A 262 13.46 -25.21 -11.76
N ILE A 263 12.23 -24.74 -11.57
CA ILE A 263 11.08 -25.61 -11.28
C ILE A 263 10.44 -25.97 -12.62
N HIS A 264 10.61 -27.22 -13.07
CA HIS A 264 9.96 -27.68 -14.29
C HIS A 264 8.43 -27.75 -14.06
N VAL A 265 7.64 -27.55 -15.14
CA VAL A 265 6.16 -27.53 -15.09
C VAL A 265 5.56 -28.79 -14.42
N SER A 266 6.20 -29.93 -14.54
CA SER A 266 5.80 -31.20 -13.87
C SER A 266 6.03 -31.20 -12.36
N GLN A 267 6.84 -30.29 -11.81
CA GLN A 267 7.19 -30.14 -10.40
C GLN A 267 6.48 -28.97 -9.71
N MET A 268 5.66 -28.25 -10.48
CA MET A 268 4.80 -27.19 -9.99
C MET A 268 3.46 -27.76 -9.58
N GLY A 269 3.12 -28.04 -8.43
CA GLY A 269 1.82 -28.61 -8.03
C GLY A 269 0.66 -27.97 -8.83
N ARG A 270 -0.11 -28.79 -9.53
CA ARG A 270 -1.25 -28.32 -10.33
C ARG A 270 -2.47 -28.12 -9.45
N ARG A 271 -2.97 -26.88 -9.34
CA ARG A 271 -4.40 -26.64 -9.07
C ARG A 271 -5.06 -26.28 -10.39
N ASP A 272 -6.02 -27.07 -10.82
CA ASP A 272 -6.87 -26.84 -12.02
C ASP A 272 -6.11 -26.65 -13.35
N GLY A 273 -4.97 -27.32 -13.54
CA GLY A 273 -4.24 -27.32 -14.81
C GLY A 273 -3.49 -26.05 -15.18
N LYS A 274 -3.50 -25.00 -14.33
CA LYS A 274 -2.79 -23.75 -14.57
C LYS A 274 -1.57 -23.61 -13.67
N ILE A 275 -0.52 -22.97 -14.20
CA ILE A 275 0.65 -22.52 -13.45
C ILE A 275 0.17 -21.43 -12.48
N THR A 276 0.30 -21.68 -11.17
CA THR A 276 -0.23 -20.76 -10.13
C THR A 276 0.82 -19.80 -9.58
N LEU A 277 2.07 -19.88 -10.07
CA LEU A 277 3.14 -19.00 -9.62
C LEU A 277 3.04 -17.62 -10.28
N LYS A 278 3.39 -16.59 -9.50
CA LYS A 278 3.48 -15.20 -9.97
C LYS A 278 4.94 -14.73 -9.95
N LEU A 279 5.27 -13.80 -10.83
CA LEU A 279 6.58 -13.14 -10.83
C LEU A 279 6.79 -12.45 -9.46
N HIS A 280 8.01 -12.53 -8.93
CA HIS A 280 8.41 -12.04 -7.60
C HIS A 280 7.67 -12.68 -6.41
N GLN A 281 6.98 -13.80 -6.62
CA GLN A 281 6.39 -14.56 -5.52
C GLN A 281 7.47 -15.23 -4.68
N HIS A 282 7.34 -15.12 -3.35
CA HIS A 282 8.15 -15.88 -2.41
C HIS A 282 7.65 -17.32 -2.36
N VAL A 283 8.56 -18.26 -2.45
CA VAL A 283 8.26 -19.70 -2.49
C VAL A 283 9.27 -20.46 -1.64
N THR A 284 8.84 -21.61 -1.10
CA THR A 284 9.76 -22.62 -0.55
C THR A 284 9.92 -23.70 -1.58
N VAL A 285 11.17 -23.99 -1.94
CA VAL A 285 11.51 -24.98 -2.95
C VAL A 285 12.42 -26.05 -2.35
N ARG A 286 12.28 -27.28 -2.87
CA ARG A 286 13.18 -28.38 -2.53
C ARG A 286 14.14 -28.63 -3.69
N VAL A 287 15.41 -28.71 -3.39
CA VAL A 287 16.46 -29.07 -4.36
C VAL A 287 16.31 -30.54 -4.73
N ILE A 288 16.12 -30.85 -6.01
CA ILE A 288 16.00 -32.23 -6.52
C ILE A 288 17.21 -32.67 -7.34
N GLY A 289 18.15 -31.79 -7.60
CA GLY A 289 19.41 -32.11 -8.23
C GLY A 289 20.23 -30.87 -8.49
N VAL A 290 21.55 -30.98 -8.36
CA VAL A 290 22.54 -29.94 -8.66
C VAL A 290 23.55 -30.47 -9.63
N ASP A 291 23.71 -29.83 -10.80
CA ASP A 291 24.74 -30.12 -11.79
C ASP A 291 25.79 -29.00 -11.76
N LEU A 292 26.86 -29.24 -11.02
CA LEU A 292 27.93 -28.25 -10.84
C LEU A 292 28.68 -27.97 -12.15
N ALA A 293 28.80 -28.98 -13.04
CA ALA A 293 29.52 -28.82 -14.30
C ALA A 293 28.76 -27.90 -15.29
N ARG A 294 27.44 -27.97 -15.27
CA ARG A 294 26.56 -27.17 -16.13
C ARG A 294 25.94 -25.98 -15.39
N LYS A 295 26.26 -25.80 -14.12
CA LYS A 295 25.69 -24.76 -13.25
C LYS A 295 24.15 -24.73 -13.29
N ARG A 296 23.53 -25.90 -13.10
CA ARG A 296 22.08 -26.06 -13.14
C ARG A 296 21.55 -26.58 -11.81
N ILE A 297 20.48 -25.94 -11.33
CA ILE A 297 19.78 -26.31 -10.12
C ILE A 297 18.36 -26.71 -10.51
N SER A 298 17.99 -27.94 -10.19
CA SER A 298 16.64 -28.46 -10.43
C SER A 298 15.87 -28.38 -9.12
N LEU A 299 14.70 -27.78 -9.18
CA LEU A 299 13.87 -27.48 -8.00
C LEU A 299 12.48 -28.09 -8.11
N ARG A 300 11.86 -28.37 -6.96
CA ARG A 300 10.45 -28.72 -6.83
C ARG A 300 9.78 -27.73 -5.90
N LEU A 301 8.59 -27.28 -6.25
CA LEU A 301 7.77 -26.43 -5.39
C LEU A 301 7.27 -27.24 -4.17
N VAL A 302 7.47 -26.70 -2.97
CA VAL A 302 6.97 -27.29 -1.70
C VAL A 302 5.74 -26.50 -1.25
N ARG A 303 5.82 -25.16 -1.27
CA ARG A 303 4.72 -24.27 -0.83
C ARG A 303 4.83 -22.90 -1.52
#